data_9c6da07754cca50e6c1e5f3d8cc71b86
#
_entry.id   9c6da07754cca50e6c1e5f3d8cc71b86
#
_cell.length_a   1.000
_cell.length_b   1.000
_cell.length_c   1.000
_cell.angle_alpha   90.00
_cell.angle_beta   90.00
_cell.angle_gamma   90.00
#
_symmetry.space_group_name_H-M   'P 1'
#
loop_
_entity.id
_entity.type
_entity.pdbx_description
1 polymer ?
#
loop_
_entity_poly.entity_id
_entity_poly.type
_entity_poly.pdbx_seq_one_letter_code
_entity_poly.pdbx_strand_id
1 'polypeptide(L)'
;PTNYNPAADLVGALARPEGRNFATVYDPKKGRDDLGKVAELLRALHSYQGGPVVQAALKLAPIVFVRPGELRHARWADIDLDKAEWRYLASKTKQPHIVPLSSQAVEIFRELHPLTGRGQYVFPGARSRSRPMSENAVTAALRYMGYDGETMTGHGFRALARTVLDEVLSFRPDFIEHQLAHAVKDANGTAYNRTAHLPERQKMMQAWADYLDSLREGGNVVPLRRKAV
;
A
#
# COMPACT_ATOMS: atom_id res chain seq x y z
N PRO A 1 -15.98 34.72 34.06
CA PRO A 1 -15.95 33.31 33.79
C PRO A 1 -14.55 32.94 33.27
N THR A 2 -13.77 32.30 34.11
CA THR A 2 -12.43 31.80 33.76
C THR A 2 -12.62 30.68 32.77
N ASN A 3 -12.07 30.84 31.56
CA ASN A 3 -11.98 29.80 30.53
C ASN A 3 -10.97 28.69 30.98
N TYR A 4 -11.24 28.10 32.13
CA TYR A 4 -10.45 26.97 32.62
C TYR A 4 -10.86 25.72 31.87
N ASN A 5 -9.92 25.13 31.15
CA ASN A 5 -10.09 23.81 30.49
C ASN A 5 -9.49 22.74 31.40
N PRO A 6 -10.32 22.00 32.16
CA PRO A 6 -9.80 20.94 33.07
C PRO A 6 -9.07 19.81 32.36
N ALA A 7 -9.24 19.67 31.04
CA ALA A 7 -8.50 18.69 30.26
C ALA A 7 -7.04 19.10 30.01
N ALA A 8 -6.67 20.37 30.20
CA ALA A 8 -5.30 20.84 30.04
C ALA A 8 -4.38 20.26 31.13
N ASP A 9 -4.90 20.03 32.32
CA ASP A 9 -4.14 19.46 33.45
C ASP A 9 -3.91 17.94 33.29
N LEU A 10 -4.64 17.30 32.37
CA LEU A 10 -4.49 15.87 32.07
C LEU A 10 -3.47 15.60 30.96
N VAL A 11 -2.88 16.64 30.37
CA VAL A 11 -1.82 16.49 29.36
C VAL A 11 -0.60 15.84 30.01
N GLY A 12 -0.35 14.56 29.65
CA GLY A 12 0.74 13.75 30.22
C GLY A 12 0.33 12.84 31.37
N ALA A 13 -0.89 12.94 31.91
CA ALA A 13 -1.38 12.07 32.98
C ALA A 13 -1.72 10.64 32.47
N LEU A 14 -2.03 10.51 31.18
CA LEU A 14 -2.23 9.20 30.55
C LEU A 14 -0.95 8.78 29.84
N ALA A 15 -0.50 7.55 30.13
CA ALA A 15 0.58 6.93 29.38
C ALA A 15 0.23 6.95 27.88
N ARG A 16 1.16 7.40 27.05
CA ARG A 16 0.97 7.33 25.60
C ARG A 16 0.76 5.86 25.23
N PRO A 17 -0.33 5.53 24.49
CA PRO A 17 -0.49 4.16 24.02
C PRO A 17 0.74 3.75 23.22
N GLU A 18 1.34 2.62 23.56
CA GLU A 18 2.43 2.06 22.78
C GLU A 18 1.93 1.83 21.36
N GLY A 19 2.57 2.51 20.41
CA GLY A 19 2.23 2.37 19.00
C GLY A 19 2.56 0.94 18.54
N ARG A 20 1.56 0.09 18.37
CA ARG A 20 1.76 -1.21 17.73
C ARG A 20 1.91 -1.00 16.22
N ASN A 21 2.97 -1.55 15.65
CA ASN A 21 3.10 -1.65 14.21
C ASN A 21 2.00 -2.57 13.67
N PHE A 22 1.48 -2.25 12.47
CA PHE A 22 0.51 -3.12 11.82
C PHE A 22 1.15 -4.47 11.49
N ALA A 23 0.44 -5.55 11.82
CA ALA A 23 0.91 -6.90 11.57
C ALA A 23 1.15 -7.14 10.08
N THR A 24 2.29 -7.76 9.80
CA THR A 24 2.71 -8.20 8.47
C THR A 24 3.44 -9.53 8.58
N VAL A 25 3.32 -10.37 7.56
CA VAL A 25 3.95 -11.70 7.52
C VAL A 25 5.48 -11.66 7.46
N TYR A 26 6.09 -10.50 7.25
CA TYR A 26 7.52 -10.32 7.14
C TYR A 26 8.10 -9.68 8.41
N ASP A 27 9.04 -10.38 9.04
CA ASP A 27 9.85 -9.88 10.17
C ASP A 27 11.31 -9.76 9.71
N PRO A 28 11.86 -8.53 9.60
CA PRO A 28 13.23 -8.34 9.16
C PRO A 28 14.27 -9.02 10.06
N LYS A 29 13.94 -9.24 11.36
CA LYS A 29 14.82 -9.94 12.28
C LYS A 29 15.02 -11.42 11.95
N LYS A 30 14.08 -12.03 11.23
CA LYS A 30 14.13 -13.41 10.75
C LYS A 30 14.77 -13.53 9.36
N GLY A 31 15.09 -12.41 8.74
CA GLY A 31 15.81 -12.36 7.48
C GLY A 31 15.05 -12.99 6.30
N ARG A 32 15.81 -13.66 5.42
CA ARG A 32 15.26 -14.26 4.18
C ARG A 32 14.26 -15.38 4.41
N ASP A 33 14.28 -16.05 5.55
CA ASP A 33 13.38 -17.17 5.84
C ASP A 33 11.92 -16.73 5.86
N ASP A 34 11.65 -15.46 6.22
CA ASP A 34 10.30 -14.92 6.21
C ASP A 34 9.80 -14.51 4.81
N LEU A 35 10.67 -14.40 3.79
CA LEU A 35 10.24 -14.17 2.40
C LEU A 35 9.39 -15.33 1.85
N GLY A 36 9.59 -16.54 2.35
CA GLY A 36 8.73 -17.69 2.06
C GLY A 36 7.27 -17.44 2.44
N LYS A 37 7.02 -16.82 3.59
CA LYS A 37 5.67 -16.46 4.03
C LYS A 37 5.05 -15.36 3.16
N VAL A 38 5.87 -14.41 2.67
CA VAL A 38 5.41 -13.41 1.70
C VAL A 38 5.00 -14.09 0.41
N ALA A 39 5.78 -15.04 -0.10
CA ALA A 39 5.45 -15.83 -1.28
C ALA A 39 4.14 -16.61 -1.10
N GLU A 40 3.92 -17.23 0.06
CA GLU A 40 2.68 -17.93 0.41
C GLU A 40 1.48 -16.99 0.42
N LEU A 41 1.62 -15.82 1.06
CA LEU A 41 0.60 -14.78 1.06
C LEU A 41 0.24 -14.37 -0.38
N LEU A 42 1.23 -14.06 -1.21
CA LEU A 42 1.00 -13.65 -2.60
C LEU A 42 0.26 -14.72 -3.41
N ARG A 43 0.63 -16.00 -3.26
CA ARG A 43 -0.10 -17.11 -3.88
C ARG A 43 -1.54 -17.21 -3.37
N ALA A 44 -1.76 -17.06 -2.06
CA ALA A 44 -3.10 -17.04 -1.48
C ALA A 44 -3.97 -15.90 -2.02
N LEU A 45 -3.41 -14.67 -2.13
CA LEU A 45 -4.12 -13.52 -2.71
C LEU A 45 -4.56 -13.78 -4.16
N HIS A 46 -3.69 -14.41 -4.96
CA HIS A 46 -3.98 -14.71 -6.37
C HIS A 46 -4.96 -15.87 -6.55
N SER A 47 -4.99 -16.82 -5.62
CA SER A 47 -5.92 -17.97 -5.64
C SER A 47 -7.26 -17.70 -4.96
N TYR A 48 -7.46 -16.50 -4.39
CA TYR A 48 -8.71 -16.15 -3.70
C TYR A 48 -9.93 -16.21 -4.63
N GLN A 49 -10.96 -16.96 -4.23
CA GLN A 49 -12.18 -17.23 -5.01
C GLN A 49 -13.38 -16.38 -4.53
N GLY A 50 -13.21 -15.09 -4.41
CA GLY A 50 -14.29 -14.15 -4.09
C GLY A 50 -14.77 -13.36 -5.30
N GLY A 51 -15.55 -12.31 -5.06
CA GLY A 51 -16.01 -11.44 -6.16
C GLY A 51 -14.85 -10.68 -6.83
N PRO A 52 -14.96 -10.40 -8.15
CA PRO A 52 -13.84 -9.86 -8.96
C PRO A 52 -13.32 -8.53 -8.43
N VAL A 53 -14.16 -7.69 -7.85
CA VAL A 53 -13.76 -6.41 -7.23
C VAL A 53 -12.81 -6.64 -6.05
N VAL A 54 -13.12 -7.62 -5.17
CA VAL A 54 -12.27 -7.94 -4.02
C VAL A 54 -11.01 -8.65 -4.45
N GLN A 55 -11.07 -9.53 -5.46
CA GLN A 55 -9.89 -10.17 -6.05
C GLN A 55 -8.91 -9.13 -6.58
N ALA A 56 -9.39 -8.16 -7.38
CA ALA A 56 -8.55 -7.08 -7.91
C ALA A 56 -7.96 -6.22 -6.79
N ALA A 57 -8.75 -5.87 -5.76
CA ALA A 57 -8.28 -5.11 -4.61
C ALA A 57 -7.20 -5.86 -3.83
N LEU A 58 -7.33 -7.19 -3.65
CA LEU A 58 -6.34 -8.02 -2.98
C LEU A 58 -5.02 -8.10 -3.76
N LYS A 59 -5.09 -8.26 -5.08
CA LYS A 59 -3.90 -8.28 -5.96
C LYS A 59 -3.19 -6.93 -5.99
N LEU A 60 -3.96 -5.82 -6.03
CA LEU A 60 -3.40 -4.47 -6.07
C LEU A 60 -2.83 -4.01 -4.72
N ALA A 61 -3.41 -4.42 -3.60
CA ALA A 61 -3.00 -3.94 -2.28
C ALA A 61 -1.50 -4.06 -2.00
N PRO A 62 -0.82 -5.20 -2.23
CA PRO A 62 0.62 -5.32 -2.08
C PRO A 62 1.41 -4.50 -3.11
N ILE A 63 0.93 -4.39 -4.35
CA ILE A 63 1.65 -3.73 -5.45
C ILE A 63 1.70 -2.21 -5.23
N VAL A 64 0.56 -1.58 -4.94
CA VAL A 64 0.47 -0.12 -4.82
C VAL A 64 0.69 0.39 -3.39
N PHE A 65 0.58 -0.47 -2.39
CA PHE A 65 0.75 -0.26 -0.95
C PHE A 65 0.28 1.12 -0.43
N VAL A 66 -0.81 1.63 -1.00
CA VAL A 66 -1.53 2.81 -0.50
C VAL A 66 -2.31 2.47 0.79
N ARG A 67 -2.84 3.46 1.50
CA ARG A 67 -3.68 3.17 2.67
C ARG A 67 -4.94 2.42 2.27
N PRO A 68 -5.43 1.45 3.06
CA PRO A 68 -6.64 0.68 2.74
C PRO A 68 -7.85 1.57 2.46
N GLY A 69 -7.97 2.69 3.18
CA GLY A 69 -9.01 3.69 2.91
C GLY A 69 -8.86 4.37 1.55
N GLU A 70 -7.64 4.62 1.10
CA GLU A 70 -7.35 5.21 -0.21
C GLU A 70 -7.66 4.20 -1.32
N LEU A 71 -7.21 2.95 -1.17
CA LEU A 71 -7.51 1.88 -2.12
C LEU A 71 -9.01 1.72 -2.33
N ARG A 72 -9.80 1.56 -1.27
CA ARG A 72 -11.26 1.34 -1.40
C ARG A 72 -12.00 2.52 -2.02
N HIS A 73 -11.50 3.74 -1.86
CA HIS A 73 -12.09 4.96 -2.42
C HIS A 73 -11.51 5.36 -3.79
N ALA A 74 -10.66 4.53 -4.39
CA ALA A 74 -10.12 4.81 -5.71
C ALA A 74 -11.24 5.07 -6.72
N ARG A 75 -11.09 6.14 -7.51
CA ARG A 75 -12.04 6.56 -8.54
C ARG A 75 -11.41 6.40 -9.92
N TRP A 76 -12.19 6.01 -10.90
CA TRP A 76 -11.69 5.90 -12.27
C TRP A 76 -11.21 7.24 -12.82
N ALA A 77 -11.84 8.34 -12.41
CA ALA A 77 -11.42 9.70 -12.82
C ALA A 77 -10.00 10.08 -12.31
N ASP A 78 -9.50 9.40 -11.30
CA ASP A 78 -8.18 9.65 -10.69
C ASP A 78 -7.07 8.77 -11.30
N ILE A 79 -7.42 7.85 -12.23
CA ILE A 79 -6.52 6.87 -12.81
C ILE A 79 -6.27 7.18 -14.28
N ASP A 80 -5.03 7.44 -14.63
CA ASP A 80 -4.56 7.61 -16.01
C ASP A 80 -3.76 6.36 -16.41
N LEU A 81 -4.41 5.43 -17.12
CA LEU A 81 -3.80 4.16 -17.53
C LEU A 81 -2.76 4.33 -18.65
N ASP A 82 -2.83 5.41 -19.43
CA ASP A 82 -1.87 5.67 -20.50
C ASP A 82 -0.57 6.24 -19.94
N LYS A 83 -0.68 7.10 -18.91
CA LYS A 83 0.48 7.60 -18.15
C LYS A 83 0.95 6.66 -17.06
N ALA A 84 0.22 5.59 -16.80
CA ALA A 84 0.42 4.68 -15.68
C ALA A 84 0.54 5.42 -14.33
N GLU A 85 -0.43 6.26 -14.03
CA GLU A 85 -0.47 7.09 -12.83
C GLU A 85 -1.84 7.05 -12.15
N TRP A 86 -1.84 7.01 -10.82
CA TRP A 86 -3.01 7.23 -9.99
C TRP A 86 -2.79 8.49 -9.14
N ARG A 87 -3.66 9.49 -9.31
CA ARG A 87 -3.55 10.82 -8.69
C ARG A 87 -4.73 11.09 -7.76
N TYR A 88 -4.48 11.32 -6.48
CA TYR A 88 -5.52 11.60 -5.49
C TYR A 88 -5.04 12.51 -4.36
N LEU A 89 -5.96 12.95 -3.49
CA LEU A 89 -5.64 13.64 -2.25
C LEU A 89 -5.42 12.61 -1.13
N ALA A 90 -4.19 12.53 -0.61
CA ALA A 90 -3.86 11.60 0.47
C ALA A 90 -4.73 11.86 1.70
N SER A 91 -5.41 10.83 2.18
CA SER A 91 -6.48 10.94 3.18
C SER A 91 -6.02 11.56 4.50
N LYS A 92 -4.80 11.25 4.95
CA LYS A 92 -4.23 11.73 6.22
C LYS A 92 -3.61 13.12 6.11
N THR A 93 -2.81 13.36 5.07
CA THR A 93 -2.05 14.61 4.91
C THR A 93 -2.80 15.69 4.15
N LYS A 94 -3.91 15.33 3.48
CA LYS A 94 -4.69 16.22 2.59
C LYS A 94 -3.85 16.85 1.48
N GLN A 95 -2.75 16.21 1.12
CA GLN A 95 -1.86 16.66 0.06
C GLN A 95 -2.11 15.85 -1.23
N PRO A 96 -1.98 16.47 -2.41
CA PRO A 96 -2.01 15.76 -3.67
C PRO A 96 -0.90 14.70 -3.70
N HIS A 97 -1.25 13.48 -4.09
CA HIS A 97 -0.33 12.36 -4.18
C HIS A 97 -0.42 11.71 -5.54
N ILE A 98 0.73 11.27 -6.07
CA ILE A 98 0.85 10.52 -7.32
C ILE A 98 1.43 9.16 -6.96
N VAL A 99 0.73 8.10 -7.37
CA VAL A 99 1.20 6.71 -7.30
C VAL A 99 1.54 6.28 -8.71
N PRO A 100 2.83 6.09 -9.05
CA PRO A 100 3.21 5.45 -10.30
C PRO A 100 2.71 4.01 -10.31
N LEU A 101 2.13 3.60 -11.41
CA LEU A 101 1.60 2.25 -11.57
C LEU A 101 2.61 1.39 -12.34
N SER A 102 2.93 0.22 -11.80
CA SER A 102 3.66 -0.80 -12.55
C SER A 102 2.80 -1.40 -13.66
N SER A 103 3.41 -2.09 -14.61
CA SER A 103 2.68 -2.80 -15.67
C SER A 103 1.65 -3.77 -15.13
N GLN A 104 1.97 -4.50 -14.06
CA GLN A 104 1.06 -5.42 -13.37
C GLN A 104 -0.15 -4.69 -12.76
N ALA A 105 0.06 -3.52 -12.15
CA ALA A 105 -1.03 -2.71 -11.62
C ALA A 105 -1.95 -2.19 -12.75
N VAL A 106 -1.38 -1.71 -13.85
CA VAL A 106 -2.13 -1.27 -15.03
C VAL A 106 -2.96 -2.40 -15.60
N GLU A 107 -2.42 -3.62 -15.69
CA GLU A 107 -3.13 -4.80 -16.17
C GLU A 107 -4.35 -5.12 -15.30
N ILE A 108 -4.20 -5.15 -13.98
CA ILE A 108 -5.30 -5.40 -13.04
C ILE A 108 -6.39 -4.32 -13.19
N PHE A 109 -6.02 -3.05 -13.35
CA PHE A 109 -6.99 -1.99 -13.59
C PHE A 109 -7.71 -2.17 -14.94
N ARG A 110 -7.00 -2.54 -16.01
CA ARG A 110 -7.58 -2.81 -17.33
C ARG A 110 -8.55 -3.98 -17.33
N GLU A 111 -8.22 -5.07 -16.63
CA GLU A 111 -9.11 -6.23 -16.44
C GLU A 111 -10.37 -5.87 -15.65
N LEU A 112 -10.27 -4.98 -14.66
CA LEU A 112 -11.41 -4.57 -13.83
C LEU A 112 -12.31 -3.52 -14.54
N HIS A 113 -11.74 -2.70 -15.43
CA HIS A 113 -12.43 -1.58 -16.07
C HIS A 113 -13.73 -1.98 -16.79
N PRO A 114 -13.82 -3.08 -17.58
CA PRO A 114 -15.07 -3.51 -18.21
C PRO A 114 -16.21 -3.76 -17.21
N LEU A 115 -15.88 -4.15 -15.99
CA LEU A 115 -16.85 -4.48 -14.93
C LEU A 115 -17.31 -3.25 -14.14
N THR A 116 -16.42 -2.28 -13.89
CA THR A 116 -16.69 -1.18 -12.96
C THR A 116 -16.49 0.22 -13.56
N GLY A 117 -15.89 0.33 -14.75
CA GLY A 117 -15.49 1.60 -15.38
C GLY A 117 -16.64 2.54 -15.75
N ARG A 118 -17.87 2.02 -15.82
CA ARG A 118 -19.07 2.87 -15.98
C ARG A 118 -19.50 3.57 -14.69
N GLY A 119 -18.91 3.19 -13.55
CA GLY A 119 -19.19 3.78 -12.25
C GLY A 119 -18.11 4.76 -11.81
N GLN A 120 -18.33 5.40 -10.66
CA GLN A 120 -17.37 6.33 -10.06
C GLN A 120 -16.16 5.60 -9.47
N TYR A 121 -16.42 4.50 -8.74
CA TYR A 121 -15.40 3.79 -7.98
C TYR A 121 -14.80 2.64 -8.76
N VAL A 122 -13.49 2.48 -8.63
CA VAL A 122 -12.76 1.31 -9.12
C VAL A 122 -13.24 0.04 -8.40
N PHE A 123 -13.44 0.16 -7.09
CA PHE A 123 -13.90 -0.90 -6.22
C PHE A 123 -15.28 -0.56 -5.63
N PRO A 124 -16.36 -0.71 -6.39
CA PRO A 124 -17.71 -0.44 -5.89
C PRO A 124 -18.16 -1.50 -4.89
N GLY A 125 -19.10 -1.12 -4.03
CA GLY A 125 -19.74 -2.03 -3.09
C GLY A 125 -20.63 -3.06 -3.78
N ALA A 126 -20.69 -4.27 -3.22
CA ALA A 126 -21.50 -5.36 -3.77
C ALA A 126 -23.01 -5.04 -3.80
N ARG A 127 -23.51 -4.29 -2.79
CA ARG A 127 -24.92 -3.92 -2.68
C ARG A 127 -25.28 -2.62 -3.40
N SER A 128 -24.30 -1.75 -3.67
CA SER A 128 -24.55 -0.46 -4.30
C SER A 128 -23.29 0.01 -5.01
N ARG A 129 -23.41 0.25 -6.31
CA ARG A 129 -22.31 0.79 -7.12
C ARG A 129 -22.00 2.26 -6.86
N SER A 130 -22.90 2.99 -6.18
CA SER A 130 -22.71 4.40 -5.80
C SER A 130 -21.87 4.57 -4.53
N ARG A 131 -21.49 3.47 -3.88
CA ARG A 131 -20.62 3.47 -2.69
C ARG A 131 -19.37 2.63 -2.96
N PRO A 132 -18.22 2.97 -2.34
CA PRO A 132 -17.05 2.12 -2.42
C PRO A 132 -17.27 0.80 -1.69
N MET A 133 -16.44 -0.21 -1.97
CA MET A 133 -16.46 -1.49 -1.24
C MET A 133 -16.32 -1.26 0.27
N SER A 134 -16.79 -2.23 1.06
CA SER A 134 -16.69 -2.18 2.53
C SER A 134 -15.24 -1.96 2.97
N GLU A 135 -15.04 -1.20 4.03
CA GLU A 135 -13.73 -1.02 4.66
C GLU A 135 -13.11 -2.33 5.15
N ASN A 136 -13.97 -3.30 5.48
CA ASN A 136 -13.56 -4.62 5.94
C ASN A 136 -13.37 -5.63 4.80
N ALA A 137 -13.60 -5.28 3.52
CA ALA A 137 -13.59 -6.25 2.44
C ALA A 137 -12.24 -6.98 2.30
N VAL A 138 -11.13 -6.23 2.27
CA VAL A 138 -9.78 -6.79 2.21
C VAL A 138 -9.46 -7.59 3.48
N THR A 139 -9.78 -7.05 4.65
CA THR A 139 -9.52 -7.73 5.94
C THR A 139 -10.33 -9.02 6.07
N ALA A 140 -11.60 -9.01 5.66
CA ALA A 140 -12.44 -10.21 5.68
C ALA A 140 -11.90 -11.30 4.74
N ALA A 141 -11.42 -10.91 3.56
CA ALA A 141 -10.80 -11.82 2.61
C ALA A 141 -9.48 -12.40 3.14
N LEU A 142 -8.63 -11.60 3.79
CA LEU A 142 -7.41 -12.07 4.46
C LEU A 142 -7.76 -13.10 5.54
N ARG A 143 -8.74 -12.83 6.39
CA ARG A 143 -9.20 -13.76 7.43
C ARG A 143 -9.75 -15.07 6.85
N TYR A 144 -10.51 -14.98 5.76
CA TYR A 144 -11.01 -16.16 5.05
C TYR A 144 -9.88 -17.06 4.55
N MET A 145 -8.75 -16.47 4.14
CA MET A 145 -7.54 -17.18 3.73
C MET A 145 -6.65 -17.63 4.91
N GLY A 146 -7.05 -17.40 6.17
CA GLY A 146 -6.31 -17.81 7.36
C GLY A 146 -5.37 -16.75 7.94
N TYR A 147 -5.33 -15.53 7.37
CA TYR A 147 -4.52 -14.43 7.90
C TYR A 147 -5.34 -13.59 8.87
N ASP A 148 -5.12 -13.74 10.15
CA ASP A 148 -5.78 -12.95 11.19
C ASP A 148 -5.16 -11.55 11.35
N GLY A 149 -5.69 -10.77 12.31
CA GLY A 149 -5.23 -9.40 12.56
C GLY A 149 -3.84 -9.29 13.18
N GLU A 150 -3.30 -10.39 13.71
CA GLU A 150 -1.96 -10.46 14.27
C GLU A 150 -0.94 -10.95 13.25
N THR A 151 -1.38 -11.60 12.18
CA THR A 151 -0.54 -12.13 11.11
C THR A 151 -0.44 -11.16 9.94
N MET A 152 -1.57 -10.66 9.44
CA MET A 152 -1.59 -9.74 8.30
C MET A 152 -2.81 -8.82 8.30
N THR A 153 -2.58 -7.55 8.01
CA THR A 153 -3.65 -6.55 7.85
C THR A 153 -3.53 -5.80 6.54
N GLY A 154 -4.58 -5.09 6.14
CA GLY A 154 -4.51 -4.22 4.97
C GLY A 154 -3.42 -3.12 5.08
N HIS A 155 -3.10 -2.67 6.29
CA HIS A 155 -1.97 -1.77 6.54
C HIS A 155 -0.63 -2.51 6.53
N GLY A 156 -0.61 -3.80 6.81
CA GLY A 156 0.59 -4.64 6.79
C GLY A 156 1.28 -4.65 5.43
N PHE A 157 0.56 -4.48 4.32
CA PHE A 157 1.16 -4.34 2.99
C PHE A 157 2.10 -3.15 2.88
N ARG A 158 1.80 -2.06 3.58
CA ARG A 158 2.66 -0.86 3.60
C ARG A 158 3.92 -1.10 4.42
N ALA A 159 3.79 -1.77 5.56
CA ALA A 159 4.93 -2.15 6.39
C ALA A 159 5.84 -3.14 5.64
N LEU A 160 5.26 -4.13 4.97
CA LEU A 160 5.96 -5.08 4.11
C LEU A 160 6.76 -4.35 3.01
N ALA A 161 6.08 -3.50 2.23
CA ALA A 161 6.71 -2.77 1.13
C ALA A 161 7.85 -1.88 1.64
N ARG A 162 7.62 -1.11 2.71
CA ARG A 162 8.64 -0.23 3.31
C ARG A 162 9.90 -1.01 3.68
N THR A 163 9.74 -2.12 4.37
CA THR A 163 10.86 -2.91 4.88
C THR A 163 11.61 -3.61 3.75
N VAL A 164 10.90 -4.27 2.85
CA VAL A 164 11.54 -5.03 1.77
C VAL A 164 12.18 -4.11 0.72
N LEU A 165 11.55 -2.98 0.40
CA LEU A 165 12.14 -1.98 -0.51
C LEU A 165 13.46 -1.43 0.04
N ASP A 166 13.54 -1.16 1.34
CA ASP A 166 14.72 -0.64 2.02
C ASP A 166 15.79 -1.74 2.20
N GLU A 167 15.45 -2.81 2.92
CA GLU A 167 16.42 -3.79 3.40
C GLU A 167 16.81 -4.83 2.35
N VAL A 168 15.89 -5.20 1.44
CA VAL A 168 16.13 -6.26 0.45
C VAL A 168 16.48 -5.66 -0.92
N LEU A 169 15.69 -4.69 -1.38
CA LEU A 169 15.88 -4.07 -2.70
C LEU A 169 16.77 -2.84 -2.67
N SER A 170 17.16 -2.37 -1.48
CA SER A 170 18.10 -1.26 -1.27
C SER A 170 17.71 0.05 -1.98
N PHE A 171 16.41 0.32 -2.08
CA PHE A 171 15.93 1.62 -2.53
C PHE A 171 16.15 2.69 -1.45
N ARG A 172 16.33 3.92 -1.88
CA ARG A 172 16.54 5.06 -0.97
C ARG A 172 15.28 5.29 -0.11
N PRO A 173 15.46 5.49 1.22
CA PRO A 173 14.32 5.70 2.13
C PRO A 173 13.44 6.89 1.76
N ASP A 174 14.01 7.99 1.21
CA ASP A 174 13.23 9.15 0.79
C ASP A 174 12.25 8.83 -0.35
N PHE A 175 12.62 7.97 -1.32
CA PHE A 175 11.70 7.52 -2.38
C PHE A 175 10.55 6.72 -1.79
N ILE A 176 10.85 5.84 -0.83
CA ILE A 176 9.88 4.98 -0.15
C ILE A 176 8.91 5.83 0.68
N GLU A 177 9.41 6.77 1.48
CA GLU A 177 8.58 7.63 2.32
C GLU A 177 7.69 8.57 1.48
N HIS A 178 8.20 9.09 0.35
CA HIS A 178 7.37 9.83 -0.61
C HIS A 178 6.27 8.95 -1.21
N GLN A 179 6.58 7.70 -1.57
CA GLN A 179 5.59 6.76 -2.09
C GLN A 179 4.52 6.42 -1.05
N LEU A 180 4.90 6.34 0.21
CA LEU A 180 3.98 6.13 1.33
C LEU A 180 3.14 7.38 1.68
N ALA A 181 3.30 8.51 0.99
CA ALA A 181 2.66 9.78 1.33
C ALA A 181 2.91 10.18 2.81
N HIS A 182 4.13 9.93 3.30
CA HIS A 182 4.59 10.44 4.58
C HIS A 182 5.12 11.86 4.41
N ALA A 183 5.08 12.66 5.47
CA ALA A 183 5.69 13.99 5.47
C ALA A 183 7.22 13.82 5.49
N VAL A 184 7.85 13.97 4.33
CA VAL A 184 9.31 14.04 4.21
C VAL A 184 9.67 15.50 4.32
N LYS A 185 10.37 15.88 5.38
CA LYS A 185 11.04 17.18 5.47
C LYS A 185 12.38 17.05 4.76
N ASP A 186 12.62 17.88 3.75
CA ASP A 186 13.97 18.06 3.25
C ASP A 186 14.84 18.78 4.28
N ALA A 187 16.15 18.82 4.05
CA ALA A 187 17.10 19.51 4.95
C ALA A 187 16.76 20.99 5.17
N ASN A 188 15.96 21.61 4.29
CA ASN A 188 15.55 23.01 4.32
C ASN A 188 14.12 23.20 4.87
N GLY A 189 13.45 22.13 5.30
CA GLY A 189 12.09 22.20 5.85
C GLY A 189 11.00 22.52 4.83
N THR A 190 11.32 22.44 3.54
CA THR A 190 10.39 22.79 2.46
C THR A 190 9.27 21.76 2.33
N ALA A 191 8.06 22.25 2.09
CA ALA A 191 6.87 21.42 2.02
C ALA A 191 6.94 20.41 0.87
N TYR A 192 6.43 19.21 1.15
CA TYR A 192 6.17 18.07 0.29
C TYR A 192 5.99 18.42 -1.20
N ASN A 193 7.00 18.09 -2.02
CA ASN A 193 6.90 18.15 -3.47
C ASN A 193 6.31 16.82 -4.00
N ARG A 194 5.07 16.85 -4.50
CA ARG A 194 4.34 15.67 -5.02
C ARG A 194 5.01 14.96 -6.19
N THR A 195 5.83 15.68 -6.96
CA THR A 195 6.60 15.16 -8.10
C THR A 195 8.02 14.80 -7.71
N ALA A 196 8.41 14.99 -6.44
CA ALA A 196 9.74 14.64 -6.00
C ALA A 196 10.04 13.17 -6.32
N HIS A 197 11.14 12.98 -7.00
CA HIS A 197 11.66 11.66 -7.37
C HIS A 197 10.69 10.80 -8.20
N LEU A 198 9.79 11.42 -8.99
CA LEU A 198 8.77 10.66 -9.74
C LEU A 198 9.39 9.61 -10.69
N PRO A 199 10.45 9.91 -11.47
CA PRO A 199 11.10 8.92 -12.33
C PRO A 199 11.73 7.75 -11.53
N GLU A 200 12.34 8.05 -10.40
CA GLU A 200 12.94 7.05 -9.52
C GLU A 200 11.87 6.20 -8.84
N ARG A 201 10.75 6.82 -8.45
CA ARG A 201 9.60 6.12 -7.89
C ARG A 201 8.92 5.22 -8.93
N GLN A 202 8.85 5.63 -10.21
CA GLN A 202 8.37 4.77 -11.29
C GLN A 202 9.22 3.50 -11.40
N LYS A 203 10.55 3.65 -11.42
CA LYS A 203 11.49 2.52 -11.43
C LYS A 203 11.34 1.63 -10.20
N MET A 204 11.19 2.24 -9.03
CA MET A 204 11.00 1.53 -7.76
C MET A 204 9.69 0.71 -7.77
N MET A 205 8.58 1.30 -8.22
CA MET A 205 7.29 0.62 -8.25
C MET A 205 7.27 -0.53 -9.25
N GLN A 206 7.94 -0.41 -10.39
CA GLN A 206 8.09 -1.52 -11.34
C GLN A 206 8.95 -2.62 -10.75
N ALA A 207 10.14 -2.29 -10.22
CA ALA A 207 11.01 -3.27 -9.60
C ALA A 207 10.35 -3.99 -8.41
N TRP A 208 9.53 -3.28 -7.65
CA TRP A 208 8.73 -3.84 -6.57
C TRP A 208 7.72 -4.87 -7.07
N ALA A 209 6.96 -4.54 -8.10
CA ALA A 209 5.97 -5.45 -8.67
C ALA A 209 6.62 -6.69 -9.29
N ASP A 210 7.74 -6.53 -10.01
CA ASP A 210 8.52 -7.64 -10.58
C ASP A 210 9.06 -8.56 -9.48
N TYR A 211 9.50 -7.96 -8.37
CA TYR A 211 9.97 -8.71 -7.21
C TYR A 211 8.86 -9.54 -6.57
N LEU A 212 7.65 -8.96 -6.40
CA LEU A 212 6.49 -9.69 -5.88
C LEU A 212 6.11 -10.87 -6.78
N ASP A 213 6.13 -10.68 -8.10
CA ASP A 213 5.87 -11.75 -9.07
C ASP A 213 6.91 -12.87 -8.96
N SER A 214 8.19 -12.52 -8.90
CA SER A 214 9.28 -13.48 -8.70
C SER A 214 9.11 -14.28 -7.41
N LEU A 215 8.73 -13.65 -6.30
CA LEU A 215 8.45 -14.35 -5.05
C LEU A 215 7.26 -15.30 -5.19
N ARG A 216 6.18 -14.86 -5.82
CA ARG A 216 4.98 -15.69 -6.03
C ARG A 216 5.28 -16.94 -6.84
N GLU A 217 6.10 -16.81 -7.89
CA GLU A 217 6.45 -17.89 -8.82
C GLU A 217 7.53 -18.84 -8.28
N GLY A 218 8.10 -18.52 -7.13
CA GLY A 218 9.16 -19.35 -6.53
C GLY A 218 10.54 -19.14 -7.16
N GLY A 219 10.74 -18.03 -7.86
CA GLY A 219 12.03 -17.65 -8.46
C GLY A 219 13.11 -17.41 -7.41
N ASN A 220 14.36 -17.71 -7.77
CA ASN A 220 15.53 -17.31 -6.99
C ASN A 220 15.67 -15.78 -7.02
N VAL A 221 15.29 -15.12 -5.95
CA VAL A 221 15.40 -13.68 -5.82
C VAL A 221 16.85 -13.30 -5.60
N VAL A 222 17.51 -12.82 -6.64
CA VAL A 222 18.85 -12.25 -6.54
C VAL A 222 18.72 -10.79 -6.10
N PRO A 223 19.23 -10.39 -4.91
CA PRO A 223 19.21 -8.99 -4.50
C PRO A 223 19.99 -8.15 -5.51
N LEU A 224 19.45 -6.99 -5.89
CA LEU A 224 20.19 -5.99 -6.64
C LEU A 224 21.39 -5.53 -5.78
N ARG A 225 22.58 -6.08 -6.06
CA ARG A 225 23.81 -5.62 -5.39
C ARG A 225 24.06 -4.16 -5.80
N ARG A 226 24.10 -3.25 -4.83
CA ARG A 226 24.76 -1.96 -5.04
C ARG A 226 26.17 -2.23 -5.55
N LYS A 227 26.51 -1.74 -6.76
CA LYS A 227 27.91 -1.52 -7.09
C LYS A 227 28.40 -0.48 -6.09
N ALA A 228 29.34 -0.87 -5.23
CA ALA A 228 30.11 0.10 -4.45
C ALA A 228 30.75 1.08 -5.43
N VAL A 229 30.47 2.37 -5.26
CA VAL A 229 31.21 3.48 -5.88
C VAL A 229 32.31 3.86 -4.93
#